data_789138c5f351e381d03370a0bd479ed5
#
_entry.id   789138c5f351e381d03370a0bd479ed5
#
_cell.length_a   1.000
_cell.length_b   1.000
_cell.length_c   1.000
_cell.angle_alpha   90.00
_cell.angle_beta   90.00
_cell.angle_gamma   90.00
#
_symmetry.space_group_name_H-M   'P 1'
#
loop_
_entity.id
_entity.type
_entity.pdbx_description
1 polymer ?
#
loop_
_entity_poly.entity_id
_entity_poly.type
_entity_poly.pdbx_seq_one_letter_code
_entity_poly.pdbx_strand_id
1 'polypeptide(L)'
;KLRRKKLLISFYFLSFPYMMFYWSWGFNYERKKSNSIEYTNNELIEVTEYYVSKVNNSQFSITKNKNTPVKVEDNFNELRKKIVKSLAQTTKQFEIKNFTKHPIKISQFSTLLSYMGFSGYINPFTLEAHLNKNIPKISYPFTISHEIAHQYGISFENEANFFGLKNTLNSKDKVINYSGELVALQYLLYDLRLKDKNSGSKLVDKLNGGVIKNLQEKRSYSEKFKNPFEPYIKKIYDLFLKSNNQNNGIKSYNLVVNLLIQDYQSKINSSVEDSS
;
A
#
# COMPACT_ATOMS: atom_id res chain seq x y z
N LYS A 1 -20.07 -21.50 -38.79
CA LYS A 1 -20.75 -20.22 -38.45
C LYS A 1 -21.26 -20.19 -36.99
N LEU A 2 -21.94 -21.24 -36.51
CA LEU A 2 -22.51 -21.28 -35.15
C LEU A 2 -21.45 -21.19 -34.02
N ARG A 3 -20.31 -21.89 -34.17
CA ARG A 3 -19.17 -21.88 -33.24
C ARG A 3 -18.56 -20.46 -33.10
N ARG A 4 -18.40 -19.76 -34.23
CA ARG A 4 -17.88 -18.39 -34.26
C ARG A 4 -18.82 -17.38 -33.61
N LYS A 5 -20.14 -17.52 -33.81
CA LYS A 5 -21.15 -16.70 -33.10
C LYS A 5 -21.14 -16.95 -31.59
N LYS A 6 -21.04 -18.21 -31.14
CA LYS A 6 -20.96 -18.54 -29.70
C LYS A 6 -19.69 -17.97 -29.07
N LEU A 7 -18.54 -18.05 -29.75
CA LEU A 7 -17.28 -17.45 -29.28
C LEU A 7 -17.37 -15.91 -29.15
N LEU A 8 -17.95 -15.26 -30.15
CA LEU A 8 -18.16 -13.80 -30.10
C LEU A 8 -19.10 -13.38 -28.95
N ILE A 9 -20.21 -14.09 -28.79
CA ILE A 9 -21.17 -13.84 -27.71
C ILE A 9 -20.49 -14.04 -26.35
N SER A 10 -19.72 -15.11 -26.17
CA SER A 10 -18.96 -15.35 -24.93
C SER A 10 -17.92 -14.24 -24.68
N PHE A 11 -17.24 -13.78 -25.72
CA PHE A 11 -16.29 -12.68 -25.63
C PHE A 11 -16.95 -11.38 -25.21
N TYR A 12 -18.07 -11.00 -25.82
CA TYR A 12 -18.84 -9.82 -25.42
C TYR A 12 -19.39 -9.94 -24.00
N PHE A 13 -19.86 -11.11 -23.62
CA PHE A 13 -20.41 -11.35 -22.28
C PHE A 13 -19.36 -11.26 -21.19
N LEU A 14 -18.11 -11.59 -21.48
CA LEU A 14 -16.97 -11.47 -20.56
C LEU A 14 -16.35 -10.07 -20.59
N SER A 15 -16.23 -9.45 -21.76
CA SER A 15 -15.58 -8.13 -21.90
C SER A 15 -16.48 -6.99 -21.41
N PHE A 16 -17.79 -7.08 -21.58
CA PHE A 16 -18.71 -6.00 -21.20
C PHE A 16 -18.70 -5.68 -19.68
N PRO A 17 -18.84 -6.65 -18.74
CA PRO A 17 -18.73 -6.37 -17.31
C PRO A 17 -17.35 -5.80 -16.92
N TYR A 18 -16.28 -6.29 -17.56
CA TYR A 18 -14.94 -5.79 -17.36
C TYR A 18 -14.81 -4.32 -17.78
N MET A 19 -15.31 -3.97 -18.98
CA MET A 19 -15.31 -2.59 -19.44
C MET A 19 -16.17 -1.69 -18.56
N MET A 20 -17.36 -2.15 -18.14
CA MET A 20 -18.25 -1.41 -17.25
C MET A 20 -17.60 -1.16 -15.90
N PHE A 21 -16.88 -2.14 -15.33
CA PHE A 21 -16.12 -1.96 -14.10
C PHE A 21 -15.09 -0.86 -14.25
N TYR A 22 -14.23 -0.91 -15.28
CA TYR A 22 -13.20 0.11 -15.48
C TYR A 22 -13.76 1.48 -15.78
N TRP A 23 -14.88 1.55 -16.50
CA TRP A 23 -15.53 2.81 -16.81
C TRP A 23 -16.20 3.45 -15.59
N SER A 24 -16.82 2.65 -14.72
CA SER A 24 -17.51 3.12 -13.52
C SER A 24 -16.63 3.14 -12.26
N TRP A 25 -15.45 2.52 -12.33
CA TRP A 25 -14.53 2.44 -11.21
C TRP A 25 -14.05 3.83 -10.80
N GLY A 26 -14.19 4.16 -9.54
CA GLY A 26 -13.84 5.47 -9.03
C GLY A 26 -15.01 6.47 -8.95
N PHE A 27 -16.21 6.16 -9.47
CA PHE A 27 -17.38 7.04 -9.30
C PHE A 27 -17.82 7.22 -7.85
N ASN A 28 -17.48 6.29 -6.97
CA ASN A 28 -17.77 6.35 -5.54
C ASN A 28 -16.77 7.19 -4.74
N TYR A 29 -15.72 7.66 -5.38
CA TYR A 29 -14.65 8.43 -4.75
C TYR A 29 -14.42 9.74 -5.51
N GLU A 30 -14.79 10.86 -4.89
CA GLU A 30 -14.48 12.18 -5.41
C GLU A 30 -13.02 12.51 -5.12
N ARG A 31 -12.23 12.52 -6.17
CA ARG A 31 -10.80 12.76 -6.08
C ARG A 31 -10.52 14.21 -5.67
N LYS A 32 -9.97 14.41 -4.48
CA LYS A 32 -9.38 15.69 -4.09
C LYS A 32 -8.11 15.90 -4.90
N LYS A 33 -8.06 16.97 -5.70
CA LYS A 33 -6.82 17.36 -6.38
C LYS A 33 -5.76 17.62 -5.31
N SER A 34 -4.87 16.68 -5.09
CA SER A 34 -3.66 16.94 -4.33
C SER A 34 -2.79 17.85 -5.19
N ASN A 35 -2.65 19.11 -4.79
CA ASN A 35 -1.61 19.95 -5.33
C ASN A 35 -0.28 19.25 -5.00
N SER A 36 0.52 18.98 -6.04
CA SER A 36 1.88 18.48 -5.85
C SER A 36 2.70 19.61 -5.20
N ILE A 37 2.66 19.67 -3.87
CA ILE A 37 3.55 20.54 -3.12
C ILE A 37 4.92 19.89 -3.23
N GLU A 38 5.87 20.60 -3.82
CA GLU A 38 7.26 20.17 -3.84
C GLU A 38 7.81 20.27 -2.42
N TYR A 39 8.29 19.17 -1.87
CA TYR A 39 8.95 19.14 -0.56
C TYR A 39 10.47 19.26 -0.73
N THR A 40 11.09 19.90 0.23
CA THR A 40 12.54 20.07 0.31
C THR A 40 13.24 18.79 0.78
N ASN A 41 14.54 18.70 0.56
CA ASN A 41 15.34 17.58 1.07
C ASN A 41 15.37 17.54 2.61
N ASN A 42 15.33 18.70 3.26
CA ASN A 42 15.31 18.80 4.72
C ASN A 42 14.00 18.24 5.31
N GLU A 43 12.85 18.57 4.72
CA GLU A 43 11.56 18.01 5.13
C GLU A 43 11.51 16.49 4.95
N LEU A 44 12.07 15.99 3.84
CA LEU A 44 12.17 14.54 3.62
C LEU A 44 13.05 13.85 4.67
N ILE A 45 14.20 14.44 5.03
CA ILE A 45 15.08 13.93 6.07
C ILE A 45 14.35 13.92 7.42
N GLU A 46 13.73 15.02 7.81
CA GLU A 46 13.01 15.18 9.08
C GLU A 46 11.91 14.11 9.23
N VAL A 47 11.05 13.97 8.22
CA VAL A 47 9.97 12.98 8.25
C VAL A 47 10.52 11.56 8.25
N THR A 48 11.63 11.31 7.54
CA THR A 48 12.28 9.99 7.55
C THR A 48 12.85 9.68 8.93
N GLU A 49 13.48 10.62 9.61
CA GLU A 49 13.98 10.47 10.99
C GLU A 49 12.84 10.17 11.98
N TYR A 50 11.73 10.89 11.85
CA TYR A 50 10.52 10.62 12.64
C TYR A 50 10.07 9.16 12.46
N TYR A 51 9.96 8.68 11.21
CA TYR A 51 9.54 7.30 10.97
C TYR A 51 10.59 6.25 11.38
N VAL A 52 11.89 6.54 11.30
CA VAL A 52 12.95 5.68 11.87
C VAL A 52 12.75 5.51 13.38
N SER A 53 12.54 6.61 14.09
CA SER A 53 12.31 6.57 15.55
C SER A 53 11.01 5.80 15.87
N LYS A 54 9.95 6.07 15.13
CA LYS A 54 8.64 5.47 15.32
C LYS A 54 8.66 3.95 15.12
N VAL A 55 9.24 3.50 14.01
CA VAL A 55 9.36 2.06 13.68
C VAL A 55 10.23 1.33 14.72
N ASN A 56 11.33 1.93 15.16
CA ASN A 56 12.19 1.37 16.20
C ASN A 56 11.44 1.20 17.53
N ASN A 57 10.69 2.23 17.94
CA ASN A 57 9.90 2.21 19.17
C ASN A 57 8.78 1.17 19.10
N SER A 58 8.06 1.09 17.98
CA SER A 58 7.00 0.11 17.77
C SER A 58 7.57 -1.32 17.77
N GLN A 59 8.66 -1.56 17.04
CA GLN A 59 9.35 -2.84 17.02
C GLN A 59 9.73 -3.29 18.42
N PHE A 60 10.39 -2.41 19.21
CA PHE A 60 10.79 -2.74 20.58
C PHE A 60 9.60 -2.91 21.52
N SER A 61 8.54 -2.11 21.36
CA SER A 61 7.33 -2.24 22.19
C SER A 61 6.64 -3.59 22.03
N ILE A 62 6.71 -4.18 20.82
CA ILE A 62 6.12 -5.47 20.49
C ILE A 62 7.02 -6.62 20.93
N THR A 63 8.30 -6.58 20.57
CA THR A 63 9.21 -7.71 20.71
C THR A 63 10.02 -7.72 22.02
N LYS A 64 10.10 -6.56 22.70
CA LYS A 64 10.96 -6.32 23.88
C LYS A 64 12.46 -6.57 23.61
N ASN A 65 12.85 -6.73 22.37
CA ASN A 65 14.24 -6.98 21.95
C ASN A 65 14.53 -6.28 20.62
N LYS A 66 15.52 -5.40 20.58
CA LYS A 66 15.89 -4.64 19.39
C LYS A 66 16.29 -5.51 18.17
N ASN A 67 16.72 -6.74 18.40
CA ASN A 67 17.20 -7.63 17.33
C ASN A 67 16.17 -8.65 16.84
N THR A 68 14.98 -8.71 17.46
CA THR A 68 13.93 -9.65 17.08
C THR A 68 12.96 -9.01 16.08
N PRO A 69 12.73 -9.62 14.90
CA PRO A 69 11.76 -9.11 13.93
C PRO A 69 10.33 -9.25 14.49
N VAL A 70 9.47 -8.30 14.10
CA VAL A 70 8.03 -8.42 14.39
C VAL A 70 7.43 -9.51 13.52
N LYS A 71 6.61 -10.37 14.12
CA LYS A 71 5.88 -11.43 13.44
C LYS A 71 4.38 -11.20 13.51
N VAL A 72 3.66 -11.59 12.46
CA VAL A 72 2.20 -11.64 12.43
C VAL A 72 1.77 -13.05 12.81
N GLU A 73 1.31 -13.21 14.05
CA GLU A 73 0.88 -14.50 14.60
C GLU A 73 -0.60 -14.80 14.26
N ASP A 74 -1.40 -13.77 14.01
CA ASP A 74 -2.81 -13.93 13.67
C ASP A 74 -3.00 -14.80 12.42
N ASN A 75 -4.04 -15.63 12.43
CA ASN A 75 -4.53 -16.24 11.21
C ASN A 75 -5.20 -15.17 10.30
N PHE A 76 -5.40 -15.53 9.05
CA PHE A 76 -5.92 -14.57 8.05
C PHE A 76 -7.28 -13.94 8.44
N ASN A 77 -8.19 -14.73 9.03
CA ASN A 77 -9.52 -14.24 9.40
C ASN A 77 -9.49 -13.26 10.58
N GLU A 78 -8.65 -13.53 11.57
CA GLU A 78 -8.43 -12.64 12.71
C GLU A 78 -7.79 -11.33 12.27
N LEU A 79 -6.72 -11.43 11.48
CA LEU A 79 -6.04 -10.26 10.93
C LEU A 79 -7.00 -9.37 10.13
N ARG A 80 -7.80 -9.97 9.25
CA ARG A 80 -8.82 -9.26 8.47
C ARG A 80 -9.81 -8.51 9.36
N LYS A 81 -10.35 -9.17 10.40
CA LYS A 81 -11.28 -8.54 11.35
C LYS A 81 -10.65 -7.34 12.06
N LYS A 82 -9.38 -7.43 12.46
CA LYS A 82 -8.65 -6.34 13.11
C LYS A 82 -8.42 -5.17 12.15
N ILE A 83 -8.05 -5.43 10.89
CA ILE A 83 -7.84 -4.41 9.86
C ILE A 83 -9.12 -3.65 9.55
N VAL A 84 -10.25 -4.35 9.44
CA VAL A 84 -11.56 -3.73 9.17
C VAL A 84 -12.02 -2.78 10.29
N LYS A 85 -11.61 -3.03 11.55
CA LYS A 85 -11.98 -2.15 12.68
C LYS A 85 -11.46 -0.71 12.54
N SER A 86 -10.32 -0.50 11.89
CA SER A 86 -9.75 0.85 11.69
C SER A 86 -10.39 1.60 10.51
N LEU A 87 -11.15 0.93 9.64
CA LEU A 87 -11.76 1.55 8.46
C LEU A 87 -12.72 2.69 8.79
N ALA A 88 -13.49 2.59 9.88
CA ALA A 88 -14.44 3.63 10.25
C ALA A 88 -13.75 4.99 10.48
N GLN A 89 -12.59 5.00 11.12
CA GLN A 89 -11.79 6.22 11.29
C GLN A 89 -11.18 6.67 9.97
N THR A 90 -10.63 5.73 9.19
CA THR A 90 -9.96 6.05 7.94
C THR A 90 -10.93 6.58 6.89
N THR A 91 -12.09 5.96 6.70
CA THR A 91 -13.11 6.43 5.75
C THR A 91 -13.64 7.82 6.13
N LYS A 92 -13.75 8.13 7.44
CA LYS A 92 -14.09 9.48 7.91
C LYS A 92 -13.03 10.51 7.48
N GLN A 93 -11.73 10.18 7.60
CA GLN A 93 -10.63 11.07 7.18
C GLN A 93 -10.63 11.31 5.66
N PHE A 94 -11.04 10.33 4.88
CA PHE A 94 -11.14 10.44 3.42
C PHE A 94 -12.50 10.94 2.95
N GLU A 95 -13.46 11.20 3.86
CA GLU A 95 -14.84 11.62 3.55
C GLU A 95 -15.58 10.61 2.66
N ILE A 96 -15.29 9.32 2.86
CA ILE A 96 -15.88 8.22 2.09
C ILE A 96 -16.94 7.53 2.94
N LYS A 97 -18.07 7.16 2.33
CA LYS A 97 -19.09 6.35 2.98
C LYS A 97 -18.53 4.97 3.31
N ASN A 98 -18.55 4.60 4.60
CA ASN A 98 -18.10 3.27 5.00
C ASN A 98 -19.09 2.18 4.59
N PHE A 99 -18.60 1.08 4.04
CA PHE A 99 -19.39 -0.11 3.72
C PHE A 99 -19.34 -1.10 4.89
N THR A 100 -20.39 -1.91 5.01
CA THR A 100 -20.49 -2.92 6.07
C THR A 100 -19.76 -4.23 5.72
N LYS A 101 -19.50 -4.49 4.44
CA LYS A 101 -18.90 -5.73 3.96
C LYS A 101 -17.67 -5.44 3.11
N HIS A 102 -16.56 -6.05 3.51
CA HIS A 102 -15.30 -6.01 2.78
C HIS A 102 -14.89 -7.46 2.45
N PRO A 103 -15.29 -7.98 1.28
CA PRO A 103 -14.90 -9.32 0.87
C PRO A 103 -13.41 -9.35 0.53
N ILE A 104 -12.65 -10.07 1.35
CA ILE A 104 -11.20 -10.23 1.21
C ILE A 104 -10.89 -11.72 1.26
N LYS A 105 -10.14 -12.21 0.27
CA LYS A 105 -9.77 -13.62 0.12
C LYS A 105 -8.27 -13.77 -0.13
N ILE A 106 -7.76 -14.95 0.14
CA ILE A 106 -6.43 -15.34 -0.32
C ILE A 106 -6.54 -15.75 -1.78
N SER A 107 -5.67 -15.21 -2.64
CA SER A 107 -5.64 -15.55 -4.05
C SER A 107 -5.19 -16.98 -4.29
N GLN A 108 -5.90 -17.71 -5.14
CA GLN A 108 -5.45 -19.02 -5.64
C GLN A 108 -4.27 -18.89 -6.61
N PHE A 109 -4.09 -17.71 -7.21
CA PHE A 109 -3.00 -17.41 -8.15
C PHE A 109 -1.77 -16.79 -7.49
N SER A 110 -1.59 -16.98 -6.16
CA SER A 110 -0.52 -16.32 -5.40
C SER A 110 0.88 -16.52 -5.99
N THR A 111 1.19 -17.70 -6.51
CA THR A 111 2.50 -17.96 -7.13
C THR A 111 2.67 -17.16 -8.43
N LEU A 112 1.66 -17.10 -9.28
CA LEU A 112 1.68 -16.29 -10.48
C LEU A 112 1.82 -14.81 -10.15
N LEU A 113 1.04 -14.30 -9.18
CA LEU A 113 1.13 -12.92 -8.69
C LEU A 113 2.54 -12.59 -8.20
N SER A 114 3.20 -13.54 -7.50
CA SER A 114 4.58 -13.34 -7.02
C SER A 114 5.56 -13.12 -8.17
N TYR A 115 5.48 -13.91 -9.23
CA TYR A 115 6.30 -13.72 -10.43
C TYR A 115 5.96 -12.46 -11.21
N MET A 116 4.72 -11.99 -11.14
CA MET A 116 4.28 -10.72 -11.73
C MET A 116 4.63 -9.49 -10.87
N GLY A 117 5.08 -9.69 -9.63
CA GLY A 117 5.40 -8.62 -8.68
C GLY A 117 4.19 -7.98 -8.00
N PHE A 118 3.03 -8.65 -8.01
CA PHE A 118 1.81 -8.16 -7.38
C PHE A 118 1.60 -8.74 -5.97
N SER A 119 1.31 -7.86 -5.02
CA SER A 119 1.01 -8.22 -3.63
C SER A 119 -0.45 -8.57 -3.40
N GLY A 120 -1.34 -8.04 -4.22
CA GLY A 120 -2.77 -8.27 -4.20
C GLY A 120 -3.42 -7.78 -5.50
N TYR A 121 -4.72 -7.89 -5.58
CA TYR A 121 -5.54 -7.29 -6.65
C TYR A 121 -7.01 -7.25 -6.26
N ILE A 122 -7.76 -6.34 -6.87
CA ILE A 122 -9.21 -6.37 -6.85
C ILE A 122 -9.76 -7.15 -8.03
N ASN A 123 -10.70 -8.05 -7.78
CA ASN A 123 -11.38 -8.77 -8.86
C ASN A 123 -12.41 -7.86 -9.54
N PRO A 124 -12.29 -7.54 -10.84
CA PRO A 124 -13.16 -6.60 -11.52
C PRO A 124 -14.60 -7.08 -11.69
N PHE A 125 -14.88 -8.38 -11.52
CA PHE A 125 -16.22 -8.94 -11.65
C PHE A 125 -16.96 -9.04 -10.32
N THR A 126 -16.25 -9.32 -9.22
CA THR A 126 -16.85 -9.57 -7.91
C THR A 126 -16.56 -8.47 -6.89
N LEU A 127 -15.67 -7.52 -7.21
CA LEU A 127 -15.15 -6.48 -6.31
C LEU A 127 -14.50 -7.05 -5.04
N GLU A 128 -14.09 -8.32 -5.07
CA GLU A 128 -13.40 -8.95 -3.95
C GLU A 128 -11.91 -8.58 -3.99
N ALA A 129 -11.38 -8.21 -2.85
CA ALA A 129 -9.95 -8.02 -2.67
C ALA A 129 -9.25 -9.38 -2.50
N HIS A 130 -8.17 -9.59 -3.23
CA HIS A 130 -7.39 -10.82 -3.20
C HIS A 130 -5.96 -10.55 -2.77
N LEU A 131 -5.54 -11.24 -1.69
CA LEU A 131 -4.18 -11.16 -1.17
C LEU A 131 -3.31 -12.27 -1.75
N ASN A 132 -2.10 -11.93 -2.18
CA ASN A 132 -1.06 -12.90 -2.48
C ASN A 132 -0.50 -13.50 -1.17
N LYS A 133 -0.74 -14.80 -0.94
CA LYS A 133 -0.32 -15.48 0.30
C LYS A 133 1.20 -15.65 0.44
N ASN A 134 1.96 -15.48 -0.64
CA ASN A 134 3.40 -15.72 -0.65
C ASN A 134 4.21 -14.51 -0.17
N ILE A 135 3.62 -13.31 -0.13
CA ILE A 135 4.32 -12.14 0.41
C ILE A 135 4.62 -12.33 1.90
N PRO A 136 5.63 -11.67 2.46
CA PRO A 136 5.90 -11.70 3.90
C PRO A 136 4.66 -11.29 4.70
N LYS A 137 4.33 -12.04 5.74
CA LYS A 137 3.11 -11.81 6.54
C LYS A 137 3.05 -10.39 7.12
N ILE A 138 4.21 -9.78 7.41
CA ILE A 138 4.27 -8.40 7.90
C ILE A 138 3.74 -7.38 6.88
N SER A 139 3.66 -7.74 5.60
CA SER A 139 3.08 -6.91 4.55
C SER A 139 1.56 -7.08 4.39
N TYR A 140 0.96 -8.14 4.97
CA TYR A 140 -0.47 -8.42 4.83
C TYR A 140 -1.37 -7.25 5.27
N PRO A 141 -1.16 -6.62 6.46
CA PRO A 141 -2.06 -5.55 6.91
C PRO A 141 -2.13 -4.39 5.93
N PHE A 142 -0.97 -3.95 5.45
CA PHE A 142 -0.92 -2.86 4.47
C PHE A 142 -1.55 -3.27 3.13
N THR A 143 -1.17 -4.43 2.59
CA THR A 143 -1.70 -4.91 1.30
C THR A 143 -3.22 -5.06 1.35
N ILE A 144 -3.77 -5.68 2.40
CA ILE A 144 -5.22 -5.81 2.58
C ILE A 144 -5.89 -4.43 2.61
N SER A 145 -5.32 -3.47 3.35
CA SER A 145 -5.87 -2.11 3.45
C SER A 145 -5.81 -1.36 2.12
N HIS A 146 -4.77 -1.59 1.32
CA HIS A 146 -4.63 -1.06 -0.02
C HIS A 146 -5.70 -1.62 -0.98
N GLU A 147 -5.91 -2.94 -0.98
CA GLU A 147 -6.95 -3.56 -1.83
C GLU A 147 -8.37 -3.15 -1.40
N ILE A 148 -8.58 -2.90 -0.11
CA ILE A 148 -9.84 -2.31 0.38
C ILE A 148 -10.02 -0.89 -0.16
N ALA A 149 -8.98 -0.09 -0.29
CA ALA A 149 -9.08 1.24 -0.91
C ALA A 149 -9.67 1.15 -2.31
N HIS A 150 -9.25 0.18 -3.10
CA HIS A 150 -9.82 -0.07 -4.41
C HIS A 150 -11.29 -0.49 -4.36
N GLN A 151 -11.75 -1.20 -3.32
CA GLN A 151 -13.18 -1.50 -3.13
C GLN A 151 -14.00 -0.23 -2.86
N TYR A 152 -13.41 0.81 -2.28
CA TYR A 152 -14.03 2.12 -2.10
C TYR A 152 -14.02 2.99 -3.37
N GLY A 153 -13.48 2.50 -4.47
CA GLY A 153 -13.39 3.24 -5.73
C GLY A 153 -12.14 4.13 -5.84
N ILE A 154 -11.20 4.04 -4.89
CA ILE A 154 -9.92 4.75 -4.98
C ILE A 154 -9.07 4.02 -6.03
N SER A 155 -9.09 4.54 -7.27
CA SER A 155 -8.48 3.89 -8.43
C SER A 155 -7.00 4.26 -8.63
N PHE A 156 -6.53 5.37 -8.06
CA PHE A 156 -5.15 5.82 -8.19
C PHE A 156 -4.26 5.13 -7.16
N GLU A 157 -3.18 4.51 -7.62
CA GLU A 157 -2.26 3.73 -6.79
C GLU A 157 -1.66 4.52 -5.61
N ASN A 158 -1.26 5.77 -5.84
CA ASN A 158 -0.73 6.63 -4.78
C ASN A 158 -1.77 6.92 -3.70
N GLU A 159 -3.03 7.14 -4.08
CA GLU A 159 -4.12 7.40 -3.13
C GLU A 159 -4.53 6.10 -2.40
N ALA A 160 -4.58 4.96 -3.10
CA ALA A 160 -4.81 3.65 -2.50
C ALA A 160 -3.71 3.27 -1.52
N ASN A 161 -2.44 3.53 -1.87
CA ASN A 161 -1.30 3.36 -0.98
C ASN A 161 -1.41 4.25 0.26
N PHE A 162 -1.79 5.51 0.09
CA PHE A 162 -1.94 6.44 1.22
C PHE A 162 -3.13 6.04 2.11
N PHE A 163 -4.26 5.64 1.53
CA PHE A 163 -5.38 5.08 2.29
C PHE A 163 -4.95 3.84 3.10
N GLY A 164 -4.24 2.91 2.48
CA GLY A 164 -3.71 1.70 3.13
C GLY A 164 -2.78 2.03 4.30
N LEU A 165 -1.90 3.03 4.13
CA LEU A 165 -1.05 3.56 5.20
C LEU A 165 -1.89 4.15 6.34
N LYS A 166 -2.84 5.02 6.04
CA LYS A 166 -3.71 5.63 7.06
C LYS A 166 -4.51 4.60 7.81
N ASN A 167 -5.06 3.59 7.13
CA ASN A 167 -5.83 2.52 7.77
C ASN A 167 -4.98 1.68 8.73
N THR A 168 -3.76 1.34 8.34
CA THR A 168 -2.84 0.61 9.22
C THR A 168 -2.34 1.46 10.38
N LEU A 169 -2.01 2.74 10.14
CA LEU A 169 -1.55 3.69 11.16
C LEU A 169 -2.66 4.09 12.15
N ASN A 170 -3.94 4.03 11.78
CA ASN A 170 -5.09 4.23 12.65
C ASN A 170 -5.42 2.98 13.50
N SER A 171 -4.79 1.85 13.23
CA SER A 171 -5.07 0.61 13.96
C SER A 171 -4.59 0.69 15.41
N LYS A 172 -5.45 0.22 16.34
CA LYS A 172 -5.07 0.00 17.75
C LYS A 172 -4.23 -1.26 17.96
N ASP A 173 -4.20 -2.17 16.98
CA ASP A 173 -3.33 -3.34 17.02
C ASP A 173 -1.91 -2.93 16.65
N LYS A 174 -0.97 -3.17 17.56
CA LYS A 174 0.43 -2.74 17.44
C LYS A 174 1.14 -3.36 16.22
N VAL A 175 0.81 -4.60 15.87
CA VAL A 175 1.43 -5.30 14.73
C VAL A 175 0.93 -4.74 13.41
N ILE A 176 -0.38 -4.44 13.32
CA ILE A 176 -0.96 -3.80 12.15
C ILE A 176 -0.39 -2.39 11.97
N ASN A 177 -0.31 -1.63 13.07
CA ASN A 177 0.25 -0.28 13.06
C ASN A 177 1.72 -0.30 12.60
N TYR A 178 2.54 -1.18 13.18
CA TYR A 178 3.93 -1.38 12.77
C TYR A 178 4.08 -1.73 11.28
N SER A 179 3.19 -2.55 10.72
CA SER A 179 3.18 -2.85 9.29
C SER A 179 3.06 -1.58 8.44
N GLY A 180 2.17 -0.66 8.81
CA GLY A 180 2.02 0.64 8.16
C GLY A 180 3.25 1.53 8.31
N GLU A 181 3.81 1.62 9.52
CA GLU A 181 5.02 2.38 9.78
C GLU A 181 6.21 1.88 8.96
N LEU A 182 6.37 0.55 8.85
CA LEU A 182 7.43 -0.08 8.07
C LEU A 182 7.30 0.25 6.58
N VAL A 183 6.08 0.27 6.04
CA VAL A 183 5.83 0.62 4.64
C VAL A 183 6.06 2.12 4.41
N ALA A 184 5.58 3.00 5.29
CA ALA A 184 5.84 4.43 5.21
C ALA A 184 7.36 4.72 5.20
N LEU A 185 8.10 4.10 6.11
CA LEU A 185 9.56 4.19 6.15
C LEU A 185 10.21 3.72 4.85
N GLN A 186 9.70 2.65 4.22
CA GLN A 186 10.25 2.18 2.94
C GLN A 186 10.07 3.19 1.81
N TYR A 187 8.90 3.86 1.72
CA TYR A 187 8.67 4.93 0.74
C TYR A 187 9.63 6.10 0.96
N LEU A 188 9.76 6.57 2.19
CA LEU A 188 10.62 7.70 2.56
C LEU A 188 12.11 7.39 2.31
N LEU A 189 12.59 6.22 2.76
CA LEU A 189 13.98 5.80 2.53
C LEU A 189 14.30 5.59 1.05
N TYR A 190 13.35 5.10 0.26
CA TYR A 190 13.53 4.95 -1.19
C TYR A 190 13.74 6.31 -1.85
N ASP A 191 12.88 7.28 -1.58
CA ASP A 191 12.98 8.62 -2.16
C ASP A 191 14.22 9.37 -1.66
N LEU A 192 14.51 9.27 -0.36
CA LEU A 192 15.71 9.88 0.22
C LEU A 192 17.01 9.33 -0.42
N ARG A 193 17.08 8.02 -0.68
CA ARG A 193 18.25 7.43 -1.35
C ARG A 193 18.44 7.91 -2.78
N LEU A 194 17.36 8.28 -3.46
CA LEU A 194 17.43 8.86 -4.81
C LEU A 194 17.92 10.30 -4.79
N LYS A 195 17.57 11.07 -3.76
CA LYS A 195 17.92 12.50 -3.62
C LYS A 195 19.21 12.72 -2.85
N ASP A 196 19.39 12.00 -1.74
CA ASP A 196 20.57 12.07 -0.86
C ASP A 196 20.92 10.68 -0.31
N LYS A 197 21.77 9.98 -1.03
CA LYS A 197 22.21 8.62 -0.67
C LYS A 197 22.91 8.57 0.69
N ASN A 198 23.68 9.61 1.04
CA ASN A 198 24.47 9.65 2.28
C ASN A 198 23.54 9.75 3.50
N SER A 199 22.59 10.68 3.49
CA SER A 199 21.60 10.82 4.54
C SER A 199 20.72 9.57 4.64
N GLY A 200 20.31 8.98 3.51
CA GLY A 200 19.55 7.73 3.49
C GLY A 200 20.30 6.57 4.15
N SER A 201 21.62 6.44 3.91
CA SER A 201 22.44 5.40 4.53
C SER A 201 22.58 5.60 6.04
N LYS A 202 22.88 6.83 6.48
CA LYS A 202 22.97 7.17 7.92
C LYS A 202 21.68 6.86 8.68
N LEU A 203 20.51 7.07 8.06
CA LEU A 203 19.24 6.77 8.70
C LEU A 203 18.95 5.27 8.78
N VAL A 204 19.38 4.50 7.79
CA VAL A 204 19.29 3.03 7.86
C VAL A 204 20.16 2.47 8.99
N ASP A 205 21.33 3.03 9.24
CA ASP A 205 22.23 2.60 10.32
C ASP A 205 21.63 2.83 11.73
N LYS A 206 20.64 3.74 11.85
CA LYS A 206 19.91 3.98 13.11
C LYS A 206 18.80 2.95 13.37
N LEU A 207 18.49 2.04 12.43
CA LEU A 207 17.40 1.08 12.59
C LEU A 207 17.77 -0.07 13.53
N ASN A 208 16.79 -0.50 14.34
CA ASN A 208 16.93 -1.70 15.15
C ASN A 208 17.16 -2.94 14.26
N GLY A 209 17.96 -3.90 14.73
CA GLY A 209 18.23 -5.15 14.01
C GLY A 209 16.96 -5.94 13.64
N GLY A 210 15.91 -5.88 14.47
CA GLY A 210 14.62 -6.49 14.19
C GLY A 210 13.89 -5.83 13.01
N VAL A 211 13.98 -4.50 12.87
CA VAL A 211 13.43 -3.77 11.72
C VAL A 211 14.20 -4.14 10.45
N ILE A 212 15.53 -4.17 10.52
CA ILE A 212 16.38 -4.59 9.39
C ILE A 212 16.00 -5.99 8.92
N LYS A 213 15.78 -6.95 9.84
CA LYS A 213 15.34 -8.31 9.48
C LYS A 213 13.99 -8.34 8.77
N ASN A 214 13.01 -7.54 9.19
CA ASN A 214 11.74 -7.43 8.49
C ASN A 214 11.91 -6.83 7.06
N LEU A 215 12.78 -5.83 6.90
CA LEU A 215 13.10 -5.28 5.57
C LEU A 215 13.83 -6.30 4.69
N GLN A 216 14.75 -7.08 5.27
CA GLN A 216 15.46 -8.15 4.56
C GLN A 216 14.51 -9.28 4.12
N GLU A 217 13.54 -9.68 4.96
CA GLU A 217 12.53 -10.66 4.58
C GLU A 217 11.75 -10.23 3.33
N LYS A 218 11.34 -8.94 3.27
CA LYS A 218 10.66 -8.38 2.09
C LYS A 218 11.57 -8.37 0.86
N ARG A 219 12.83 -8.02 1.02
CA ARG A 219 13.83 -8.03 -0.06
C ARG A 219 14.08 -9.45 -0.56
N SER A 220 14.30 -10.41 0.33
CA SER A 220 14.54 -11.82 -0.02
C SER A 220 13.34 -12.42 -0.78
N TYR A 221 12.10 -12.04 -0.39
CA TYR A 221 10.92 -12.41 -1.14
C TYR A 221 10.96 -11.86 -2.59
N SER A 222 11.28 -10.58 -2.77
CA SER A 222 11.37 -9.98 -4.10
C SER A 222 12.46 -10.64 -4.94
N GLU A 223 13.61 -10.92 -4.36
CA GLU A 223 14.72 -11.59 -5.06
C GLU A 223 14.37 -13.03 -5.46
N LYS A 224 13.64 -13.76 -4.61
CA LYS A 224 13.19 -15.14 -4.88
C LYS A 224 12.30 -15.24 -6.14
N PHE A 225 11.46 -14.23 -6.39
CA PHE A 225 10.52 -14.25 -7.52
C PHE A 225 10.98 -13.40 -8.71
N LYS A 226 12.21 -12.86 -8.64
CA LYS A 226 12.81 -12.13 -9.75
C LYS A 226 12.93 -13.03 -10.98
N ASN A 227 12.51 -12.53 -12.14
CA ASN A 227 12.50 -13.31 -13.38
C ASN A 227 12.72 -12.41 -14.61
N PRO A 228 13.12 -12.99 -15.78
CA PRO A 228 13.41 -12.21 -16.98
C PRO A 228 12.20 -11.47 -17.57
N PHE A 229 10.98 -11.87 -17.24
CA PHE A 229 9.74 -11.26 -17.74
C PHE A 229 9.30 -10.03 -16.93
N GLU A 230 9.84 -9.86 -15.72
CA GLU A 230 9.48 -8.76 -14.82
C GLU A 230 9.54 -7.35 -15.49
N PRO A 231 10.57 -6.99 -16.29
CA PRO A 231 10.61 -5.71 -16.97
C PRO A 231 9.46 -5.50 -17.97
N TYR A 232 9.06 -6.56 -18.67
CA TYR A 232 7.95 -6.51 -19.63
C TYR A 232 6.61 -6.35 -18.90
N ILE A 233 6.41 -7.08 -17.80
CA ILE A 233 5.21 -6.98 -16.97
C ILE A 233 5.09 -5.56 -16.40
N LYS A 234 6.19 -5.01 -15.86
CA LYS A 234 6.23 -3.63 -15.37
C LYS A 234 5.91 -2.61 -16.46
N LYS A 235 6.43 -2.81 -17.67
CA LYS A 235 6.12 -1.92 -18.81
C LYS A 235 4.64 -1.96 -19.21
N ILE A 236 4.05 -3.15 -19.26
CA ILE A 236 2.61 -3.34 -19.57
C ILE A 236 1.77 -2.68 -18.48
N TYR A 237 2.13 -2.88 -17.21
CA TYR A 237 1.44 -2.27 -16.08
C TYR A 237 1.56 -0.74 -16.08
N ASP A 238 2.74 -0.19 -16.35
CA ASP A 238 2.96 1.26 -16.49
C ASP A 238 2.09 1.86 -17.62
N LEU A 239 2.02 1.19 -18.77
CA LEU A 239 1.13 1.60 -19.86
C LEU A 239 -0.34 1.53 -19.45
N PHE A 240 -0.75 0.49 -18.72
CA PHE A 240 -2.10 0.35 -18.19
C PHE A 240 -2.45 1.52 -17.23
N LEU A 241 -1.57 1.84 -16.28
CA LEU A 241 -1.77 2.97 -15.36
C LEU A 241 -1.89 4.29 -16.11
N LYS A 242 -1.02 4.55 -17.09
CA LYS A 242 -1.04 5.77 -17.89
C LYS A 242 -2.30 5.89 -18.74
N SER A 243 -2.79 4.79 -19.32
CA SER A 243 -4.06 4.77 -20.07
C SER A 243 -5.28 5.06 -19.19
N ASN A 244 -5.16 4.87 -17.86
CA ASN A 244 -6.17 5.20 -16.86
C ASN A 244 -5.90 6.54 -16.16
N ASN A 245 -5.34 7.52 -16.88
CA ASN A 245 -5.06 8.87 -16.40
C ASN A 245 -4.08 8.97 -15.21
N GLN A 246 -3.31 7.93 -14.93
CA GLN A 246 -2.23 7.95 -13.95
C GLN A 246 -0.90 8.31 -14.64
N ASN A 247 -0.75 9.57 -15.06
CA ASN A 247 0.35 10.04 -15.91
C ASN A 247 1.76 9.69 -15.38
N ASN A 248 1.92 9.58 -14.07
CA ASN A 248 3.17 9.19 -13.44
C ASN A 248 3.43 7.68 -13.48
N GLY A 249 2.43 6.87 -13.85
CA GLY A 249 2.55 5.41 -13.91
C GLY A 249 3.14 4.81 -12.62
N ILE A 250 4.10 3.90 -12.78
CA ILE A 250 4.83 3.29 -11.65
C ILE A 250 5.64 4.31 -10.83
N LYS A 251 5.97 5.47 -11.39
CA LYS A 251 6.71 6.54 -10.67
C LYS A 251 5.85 7.33 -9.67
N SER A 252 4.61 6.95 -9.45
CA SER A 252 3.71 7.58 -8.47
C SER A 252 4.14 7.44 -7.01
N TYR A 253 5.25 6.75 -6.72
CA TYR A 253 5.84 6.63 -5.38
C TYR A 253 6.10 7.99 -4.73
N ASN A 254 6.61 8.98 -5.48
CA ASN A 254 6.89 10.32 -4.95
C ASN A 254 5.62 11.03 -4.47
N LEU A 255 4.46 10.71 -5.05
CA LEU A 255 3.18 11.27 -4.61
C LEU A 255 2.76 10.74 -3.23
N VAL A 256 3.09 9.47 -2.91
CA VAL A 256 2.84 8.90 -1.57
C VAL A 256 3.74 9.59 -0.53
N VAL A 257 5.01 9.84 -0.86
CA VAL A 257 5.95 10.56 0.01
C VAL A 257 5.46 11.96 0.30
N ASN A 258 4.97 12.68 -0.72
CA ASN A 258 4.37 14.00 -0.55
C ASN A 258 3.19 13.98 0.43
N LEU A 259 2.27 13.02 0.27
CA LEU A 259 1.12 12.86 1.17
C LEU A 259 1.55 12.51 2.61
N LEU A 260 2.63 11.73 2.80
CA LEU A 260 3.18 11.44 4.11
C LEU A 260 3.80 12.67 4.78
N ILE A 261 4.50 13.51 4.02
CA ILE A 261 5.10 14.75 4.52
C ILE A 261 3.99 15.74 4.92
N GLN A 262 2.96 15.92 4.09
CA GLN A 262 1.81 16.77 4.42
C GLN A 262 1.07 16.29 5.68
N ASP A 263 0.85 14.98 5.82
CA ASP A 263 0.22 14.40 7.02
C ASP A 263 1.05 14.60 8.28
N TYR A 264 2.37 14.56 8.16
CA TYR A 264 3.29 14.85 9.26
C TYR A 264 3.23 16.33 9.66
N GLN A 265 3.34 17.24 8.69
CA GLN A 265 3.30 18.68 8.93
C GLN A 265 1.96 19.13 9.54
N SER A 266 0.84 18.58 9.06
CA SER A 266 -0.49 18.89 9.62
C SER A 266 -0.61 18.49 11.09
N LYS A 267 0.01 17.38 11.50
CA LYS A 267 0.02 16.93 12.91
C LYS A 267 0.88 17.82 13.81
N ILE A 268 2.01 18.33 13.31
CA ILE A 268 2.84 19.26 14.07
C ILE A 268 2.07 20.56 14.29
N ASN A 269 1.48 21.12 13.23
CA ASN A 269 0.74 22.37 13.33
C ASN A 269 -0.44 22.26 14.31
N SER A 270 -1.22 21.17 14.26
CA SER A 270 -2.31 20.96 15.22
C SER A 270 -1.81 20.82 16.66
N SER A 271 -0.67 20.20 16.90
CA SER A 271 -0.09 20.07 18.24
C SER A 271 0.44 21.39 18.79
N VAL A 272 0.83 22.34 17.95
CA VAL A 272 1.26 23.69 18.35
C VAL A 272 0.04 24.56 18.69
N GLU A 273 -1.04 24.47 17.91
CA GLU A 273 -2.29 25.19 18.16
C GLU A 273 -2.97 24.74 19.46
N ASP A 274 -2.97 23.44 19.79
CA ASP A 274 -3.52 22.91 21.05
C ASP A 274 -2.68 23.28 22.30
N SER A 275 -1.45 23.75 22.11
CA SER A 275 -0.53 24.15 23.22
C SER A 275 -0.43 25.68 23.44
N SER A 276 -1.05 26.46 22.56
CA SER A 276 -1.12 27.93 22.63
C SER A 276 -2.48 28.39 23.14
#